data_743955cad0253d1a8e2f1b699fc55f0a
#
_entry.id   743955cad0253d1a8e2f1b699fc55f0a
#
_cell.length_a   1.000
_cell.length_b   1.000
_cell.length_c   1.000
_cell.angle_alpha   90.00
_cell.angle_beta   90.00
_cell.angle_gamma   90.00
#
_symmetry.space_group_name_H-M   'P 1'
#
loop_
_entity.id
_entity.type
_entity.pdbx_description
1 polymer ?
#
loop_
_entity_poly.entity_id
_entity_poly.type
_entity_poly.pdbx_seq_one_letter_code
_entity_poly.pdbx_strand_id
1 'polypeptide(L)'
;MKGNHIAEYRYVDPDTKNPVLLYSDEVHEIYWLGIPEHTAFRSNIYLIKSGDEALIVDPGHQAYFERTRNRVEQIMDPARVSGLIICHQDPDVAASITQWLQLNPGMQIITSPRTNVLLPYYGASNYRWHNVVDDSSFIFESGRRINFIEAPFLHFAGAFTSFDESSGFLLSGDIWAAIQLEWRLIVDDFEQHASVLDLFHLDYMGSNIACRGYVDKLQDYTIDAILPQHGSIIDSANVENALHYLESLVCGTDIIYPHLTNGVPDESES
;
A
#
# COMPACT_ATOMS: atom_id res chain seq x y z
N MET A 1 17.71 -8.18 -16.45
CA MET A 1 18.50 -7.64 -15.34
C MET A 1 17.80 -8.10 -14.08
N LYS A 2 18.51 -8.43 -13.00
CA LYS A 2 17.92 -8.86 -11.72
C LYS A 2 18.13 -7.74 -10.72
N GLY A 3 17.14 -7.49 -9.84
CA GLY A 3 17.24 -6.53 -8.76
C GLY A 3 16.15 -5.46 -8.79
N ASN A 4 16.41 -4.36 -8.10
CA ASN A 4 15.54 -3.20 -8.02
C ASN A 4 15.72 -2.33 -9.30
N HIS A 5 14.60 -2.05 -9.99
CA HIS A 5 14.57 -1.29 -11.24
C HIS A 5 13.95 0.12 -11.07
N ILE A 6 13.54 0.50 -9.86
CA ILE A 6 12.82 1.76 -9.62
C ILE A 6 13.54 2.97 -10.23
N ALA A 7 14.86 3.06 -10.07
CA ALA A 7 15.63 4.20 -10.59
C ALA A 7 15.54 4.35 -12.12
N GLU A 8 15.29 3.27 -12.86
CA GLU A 8 15.16 3.27 -14.32
C GLU A 8 13.87 4.00 -14.78
N TYR A 9 12.87 4.09 -13.90
CA TYR A 9 11.54 4.62 -14.19
C TYR A 9 11.29 6.04 -13.67
N ARG A 10 12.33 6.75 -13.21
CA ARG A 10 12.20 8.14 -12.70
C ARG A 10 11.50 9.09 -13.67
N TYR A 11 11.66 8.85 -14.98
CA TYR A 11 11.07 9.67 -16.04
C TYR A 11 10.04 8.93 -16.88
N VAL A 12 9.52 7.79 -16.39
CA VAL A 12 8.44 7.11 -17.09
C VAL A 12 7.18 7.97 -17.08
N ASP A 13 6.46 7.95 -18.19
CA ASP A 13 5.14 8.56 -18.27
C ASP A 13 4.19 7.81 -17.33
N PRO A 14 3.66 8.46 -16.29
CA PRO A 14 2.72 7.81 -15.37
C PRO A 14 1.42 7.37 -16.05
N ASP A 15 1.07 7.95 -17.21
CA ASP A 15 -0.08 7.54 -18.00
C ASP A 15 0.22 6.36 -18.95
N THR A 16 1.37 5.70 -18.79
CA THR A 16 1.70 4.50 -19.58
C THR A 16 0.61 3.44 -19.47
N LYS A 17 0.33 2.79 -20.58
CA LYS A 17 -0.65 1.69 -20.66
C LYS A 17 -0.05 0.33 -20.30
N ASN A 18 1.26 0.25 -20.17
CA ASN A 18 1.99 -0.97 -19.89
C ASN A 18 2.31 -1.09 -18.41
N PRO A 19 2.31 -2.32 -17.85
CA PRO A 19 2.87 -2.57 -16.53
C PRO A 19 4.34 -2.12 -16.45
N VAL A 20 4.76 -1.65 -15.29
CA VAL A 20 6.15 -1.26 -15.03
C VAL A 20 6.76 -2.27 -14.08
N LEU A 21 7.83 -2.95 -14.50
CA LEU A 21 8.56 -3.92 -13.68
C LEU A 21 9.45 -3.19 -12.68
N LEU A 22 9.09 -3.21 -11.39
CA LEU A 22 9.83 -2.52 -10.34
C LEU A 22 10.96 -3.36 -9.73
N TYR A 23 10.76 -4.69 -9.67
CA TYR A 23 11.74 -5.64 -9.14
C TYR A 23 11.68 -6.96 -9.89
N SER A 24 12.82 -7.61 -10.09
CA SER A 24 12.85 -9.00 -10.56
C SER A 24 14.06 -9.76 -10.05
N ASP A 25 13.84 -11.02 -9.69
CA ASP A 25 14.90 -12.02 -9.51
C ASP A 25 14.62 -13.26 -10.38
N GLU A 26 15.10 -14.45 -9.97
CA GLU A 26 14.94 -15.69 -10.78
C GLU A 26 13.50 -16.16 -10.87
N VAL A 27 12.67 -15.91 -9.85
CA VAL A 27 11.33 -16.44 -9.71
C VAL A 27 10.32 -15.42 -9.21
N HIS A 28 10.77 -14.20 -8.82
CA HIS A 28 9.96 -13.21 -8.14
C HIS A 28 10.01 -11.87 -8.87
N GLU A 29 8.86 -11.29 -9.12
CA GLU A 29 8.67 -10.06 -9.89
C GLU A 29 7.62 -9.17 -9.23
N ILE A 30 7.89 -7.86 -9.16
CA ILE A 30 6.92 -6.88 -8.66
C ILE A 30 6.67 -5.85 -9.75
N TYR A 31 5.40 -5.65 -10.07
CA TYR A 31 4.94 -4.73 -11.10
C TYR A 31 4.06 -3.64 -10.51
N TRP A 32 4.25 -2.41 -10.98
CA TRP A 32 3.25 -1.37 -10.86
C TRP A 32 2.26 -1.50 -12.01
N LEU A 33 0.98 -1.63 -11.67
CA LEU A 33 -0.11 -1.75 -12.61
C LEU A 33 -0.87 -0.43 -12.80
N GLY A 34 -0.55 0.61 -12.07
CA GLY A 34 -1.27 1.87 -11.92
C GLY A 34 -2.20 2.25 -13.07
N ILE A 35 -3.23 3.01 -12.77
CA ILE A 35 -4.27 3.35 -13.73
C ILE A 35 -4.18 4.83 -14.06
N PRO A 36 -4.05 5.21 -15.34
CA PRO A 36 -4.06 6.61 -15.72
C PRO A 36 -5.44 7.22 -15.42
N GLU A 37 -5.46 8.09 -14.45
CA GLU A 37 -6.63 8.84 -14.02
C GLU A 37 -6.26 10.31 -13.96
N HIS A 38 -7.13 11.18 -14.48
CA HIS A 38 -6.95 12.62 -14.39
C HIS A 38 -7.59 13.16 -13.11
N THR A 39 -7.19 12.59 -11.97
CA THR A 39 -7.61 13.03 -10.64
C THR A 39 -6.40 13.35 -9.79
N ALA A 40 -6.58 14.17 -8.75
CA ALA A 40 -5.52 14.48 -7.81
C ALA A 40 -5.18 13.30 -6.88
N PHE A 41 -6.09 12.31 -6.76
CA PHE A 41 -5.96 11.15 -5.89
C PHE A 41 -5.99 9.87 -6.74
N ARG A 42 -4.86 9.59 -7.41
CA ARG A 42 -4.70 8.45 -8.31
C ARG A 42 -4.36 7.19 -7.52
N SER A 43 -5.02 6.08 -7.84
CA SER A 43 -4.72 4.79 -7.21
C SER A 43 -3.57 4.08 -7.90
N ASN A 44 -2.63 3.57 -7.10
CA ASN A 44 -1.62 2.62 -7.51
C ASN A 44 -2.09 1.20 -7.21
N ILE A 45 -1.95 0.31 -8.17
CA ILE A 45 -2.20 -1.11 -8.01
C ILE A 45 -0.90 -1.84 -8.30
N TYR A 46 -0.56 -2.83 -7.47
CA TYR A 46 0.65 -3.61 -7.65
C TYR A 46 0.34 -5.09 -7.86
N LEU A 47 1.17 -5.77 -8.65
CA LEU A 47 1.16 -7.21 -8.80
C LEU A 47 2.48 -7.77 -8.30
N ILE A 48 2.41 -8.72 -7.39
CA ILE A 48 3.55 -9.51 -6.92
C ILE A 48 3.39 -10.91 -7.51
N LYS A 49 4.31 -11.30 -8.38
CA LYS A 49 4.33 -12.61 -9.02
C LYS A 49 5.52 -13.42 -8.54
N SER A 50 5.30 -14.65 -8.12
CA SER A 50 6.36 -15.55 -7.65
C SER A 50 6.13 -16.96 -8.21
N GLY A 51 6.95 -17.33 -9.18
CA GLY A 51 6.72 -18.54 -9.96
C GLY A 51 5.40 -18.48 -10.73
N ASP A 52 4.53 -19.44 -10.45
CA ASP A 52 3.19 -19.52 -11.06
C ASP A 52 2.09 -18.83 -10.23
N GLU A 53 2.39 -18.36 -9.03
CA GLU A 53 1.46 -17.64 -8.16
C GLU A 53 1.60 -16.13 -8.34
N ALA A 54 0.49 -15.41 -8.13
CA ALA A 54 0.51 -13.96 -8.08
C ALA A 54 -0.52 -13.40 -7.12
N LEU A 55 -0.17 -12.28 -6.47
CA LEU A 55 -1.06 -11.50 -5.63
C LEU A 55 -1.22 -10.09 -6.20
N ILE A 56 -2.44 -9.58 -6.23
CA ILE A 56 -2.70 -8.17 -6.51
C ILE A 56 -2.83 -7.47 -5.16
N VAL A 57 -2.13 -6.35 -5.00
CA VAL A 57 -2.21 -5.51 -3.82
C VAL A 57 -3.10 -4.33 -4.15
N ASP A 58 -4.13 -4.16 -3.31
CA ASP A 58 -5.14 -3.11 -3.40
C ASP A 58 -5.77 -3.03 -4.80
N PRO A 59 -6.68 -3.99 -5.13
CA PRO A 59 -7.16 -4.23 -6.49
C PRO A 59 -7.97 -3.08 -7.12
N GLY A 60 -8.29 -2.06 -6.34
CA GLY A 60 -8.87 -0.83 -6.83
C GLY A 60 -10.39 -0.80 -6.97
N HIS A 61 -10.88 0.29 -7.54
CA HIS A 61 -12.28 0.58 -7.76
C HIS A 61 -12.89 -0.29 -8.88
N GLN A 62 -14.18 -0.62 -8.78
CA GLN A 62 -14.92 -1.44 -9.76
C GLN A 62 -14.84 -0.92 -11.21
N ALA A 63 -14.88 0.40 -11.39
CA ALA A 63 -14.87 1.01 -12.72
C ALA A 63 -13.55 0.76 -13.47
N TYR A 64 -12.48 0.42 -12.75
CA TYR A 64 -11.14 0.21 -13.31
C TYR A 64 -10.76 -1.25 -13.47
N PHE A 65 -11.60 -2.18 -13.03
CA PHE A 65 -11.33 -3.62 -13.09
C PHE A 65 -10.84 -4.08 -14.46
N GLU A 66 -11.54 -3.72 -15.54
CA GLU A 66 -11.16 -4.15 -16.90
C GLU A 66 -9.77 -3.62 -17.31
N ARG A 67 -9.42 -2.41 -16.89
CA ARG A 67 -8.10 -1.83 -17.17
C ARG A 67 -7.00 -2.58 -16.39
N THR A 68 -7.24 -2.85 -15.11
CA THR A 68 -6.31 -3.61 -14.27
C THR A 68 -6.15 -5.02 -14.79
N ARG A 69 -7.24 -5.71 -15.12
CA ARG A 69 -7.23 -7.05 -15.72
C ARG A 69 -6.42 -7.09 -17.01
N ASN A 70 -6.61 -6.13 -17.92
CA ASN A 70 -5.88 -6.06 -19.18
C ASN A 70 -4.37 -5.80 -18.99
N ARG A 71 -3.97 -5.16 -17.90
CA ARG A 71 -2.55 -4.99 -17.54
C ARG A 71 -1.97 -6.26 -16.96
N VAL A 72 -2.72 -6.96 -16.11
CA VAL A 72 -2.32 -8.30 -15.63
C VAL A 72 -2.17 -9.28 -16.80
N GLU A 73 -3.07 -9.22 -17.81
CA GLU A 73 -3.03 -10.08 -19.00
C GLU A 73 -1.74 -9.92 -19.83
N GLN A 74 -1.08 -8.77 -19.75
CA GLN A 74 0.23 -8.55 -20.39
C GLN A 74 1.38 -9.28 -19.67
N ILE A 75 1.16 -9.73 -18.41
CA ILE A 75 2.16 -10.41 -17.57
C ILE A 75 1.83 -11.89 -17.44
N MET A 76 0.56 -12.21 -17.17
CA MET A 76 0.08 -13.56 -16.96
C MET A 76 -1.43 -13.67 -17.20
N ASP A 77 -1.96 -14.89 -17.28
CA ASP A 77 -3.42 -15.12 -17.31
C ASP A 77 -4.07 -14.58 -16.03
N PRO A 78 -4.97 -13.59 -16.11
CA PRO A 78 -5.63 -13.01 -14.94
C PRO A 78 -6.44 -14.01 -14.12
N ALA A 79 -6.96 -15.07 -14.73
CA ALA A 79 -7.66 -16.15 -14.03
C ALA A 79 -6.74 -16.99 -13.12
N ARG A 80 -5.43 -16.86 -13.26
CA ARG A 80 -4.42 -17.54 -12.43
C ARG A 80 -3.90 -16.67 -11.27
N VAL A 81 -4.42 -15.45 -11.08
CA VAL A 81 -4.12 -14.65 -9.89
C VAL A 81 -4.61 -15.41 -8.66
N SER A 82 -3.70 -15.68 -7.72
CA SER A 82 -3.93 -16.57 -6.58
C SER A 82 -4.63 -15.87 -5.42
N GLY A 83 -4.47 -14.55 -5.30
CA GLY A 83 -5.08 -13.80 -4.20
C GLY A 83 -5.04 -12.28 -4.37
N LEU A 84 -5.81 -11.62 -3.49
CA LEU A 84 -5.84 -10.17 -3.33
C LEU A 84 -5.38 -9.83 -1.92
N ILE A 85 -4.40 -8.96 -1.79
CA ILE A 85 -4.07 -8.27 -0.53
C ILE A 85 -4.91 -7.00 -0.49
N ILE A 86 -5.70 -6.82 0.56
CA ILE A 86 -6.58 -5.67 0.76
C ILE A 86 -6.19 -5.03 2.08
N CYS A 87 -5.42 -3.94 2.01
CA CYS A 87 -4.81 -3.30 3.18
C CYS A 87 -5.84 -2.64 4.10
N HIS A 88 -6.96 -2.16 3.55
CA HIS A 88 -8.14 -1.65 4.27
C HIS A 88 -9.38 -1.71 3.36
N GLN A 89 -10.53 -1.22 3.85
CA GLN A 89 -11.83 -1.49 3.21
C GLN A 89 -12.32 -0.44 2.21
N ASP A 90 -11.59 0.62 1.96
CA ASP A 90 -12.09 1.75 1.16
C ASP A 90 -12.42 1.35 -0.29
N PRO A 91 -13.38 2.04 -0.95
CA PRO A 91 -13.88 1.61 -2.26
C PRO A 91 -12.83 1.62 -3.38
N ASP A 92 -11.86 2.52 -3.30
CA ASP A 92 -10.75 2.65 -4.24
C ASP A 92 -9.64 1.62 -4.01
N VAL A 93 -9.69 0.92 -2.86
CA VAL A 93 -8.85 -0.23 -2.51
C VAL A 93 -9.53 -1.55 -2.87
N ALA A 94 -10.78 -1.75 -2.41
CA ALA A 94 -11.38 -3.07 -2.28
C ALA A 94 -12.56 -3.33 -3.24
N ALA A 95 -13.17 -2.32 -3.85
CA ALA A 95 -14.49 -2.49 -4.48
C ALA A 95 -14.49 -3.42 -5.71
N SER A 96 -13.36 -3.68 -6.36
CA SER A 96 -13.29 -4.63 -7.49
C SER A 96 -13.22 -6.11 -7.07
N ILE A 97 -13.22 -6.42 -5.76
CA ILE A 97 -13.12 -7.79 -5.22
C ILE A 97 -14.11 -8.76 -5.86
N THR A 98 -15.35 -8.32 -6.10
CA THR A 98 -16.38 -9.19 -6.68
C THR A 98 -16.07 -9.61 -8.11
N GLN A 99 -15.49 -8.72 -8.90
CA GLN A 99 -15.12 -8.98 -10.29
C GLN A 99 -13.93 -9.95 -10.36
N TRP A 100 -12.94 -9.79 -9.47
CA TRP A 100 -11.82 -10.71 -9.35
C TRP A 100 -12.28 -12.11 -8.90
N LEU A 101 -13.18 -12.20 -7.92
CA LEU A 101 -13.74 -13.48 -7.45
C LEU A 101 -14.65 -14.15 -8.51
N GLN A 102 -15.29 -13.39 -9.39
CA GLN A 102 -16.00 -13.95 -10.55
C GLN A 102 -15.03 -14.56 -11.57
N LEU A 103 -13.87 -13.96 -11.76
CA LEU A 103 -12.84 -14.46 -12.66
C LEU A 103 -12.15 -15.71 -12.10
N ASN A 104 -11.82 -15.71 -10.81
CA ASN A 104 -11.26 -16.86 -10.09
C ASN A 104 -11.91 -17.05 -8.70
N PRO A 105 -12.94 -17.90 -8.60
CA PRO A 105 -13.61 -18.19 -7.30
C PRO A 105 -12.71 -18.88 -6.26
N GLY A 106 -11.58 -19.44 -6.66
CA GLY A 106 -10.58 -20.06 -5.78
C GLY A 106 -9.59 -19.09 -5.14
N MET A 107 -9.65 -17.83 -5.52
CA MET A 107 -8.74 -16.78 -5.05
C MET A 107 -8.81 -16.59 -3.53
N GLN A 108 -7.66 -16.34 -2.91
CA GLN A 108 -7.60 -15.96 -1.50
C GLN A 108 -7.79 -14.46 -1.31
N ILE A 109 -8.52 -14.07 -0.28
CA ILE A 109 -8.59 -12.68 0.18
C ILE A 109 -7.75 -12.57 1.44
N ILE A 110 -6.68 -11.79 1.34
CA ILE A 110 -5.67 -11.59 2.38
C ILE A 110 -5.94 -10.23 3.00
N THR A 111 -6.47 -10.22 4.22
CA THR A 111 -6.85 -8.98 4.88
C THR A 111 -7.05 -9.15 6.38
N SER A 112 -7.08 -8.03 7.11
CA SER A 112 -7.31 -8.01 8.56
C SER A 112 -8.75 -8.38 8.93
N PRO A 113 -9.00 -8.84 10.17
CA PRO A 113 -10.35 -9.14 10.64
C PRO A 113 -11.30 -7.94 10.53
N ARG A 114 -10.81 -6.73 10.78
CA ARG A 114 -11.63 -5.52 10.75
C ARG A 114 -12.03 -5.12 9.33
N THR A 115 -11.15 -5.29 8.37
CA THR A 115 -11.46 -5.11 6.94
C THR A 115 -12.40 -6.21 6.45
N ASN A 116 -12.12 -7.47 6.80
CA ASN A 116 -12.89 -8.64 6.33
C ASN A 116 -14.39 -8.52 6.62
N VAL A 117 -14.81 -7.96 7.77
CA VAL A 117 -16.23 -7.81 8.11
C VAL A 117 -16.97 -6.79 7.24
N LEU A 118 -16.24 -5.94 6.51
CA LEU A 118 -16.80 -4.89 5.65
C LEU A 118 -16.84 -5.31 4.17
N LEU A 119 -16.00 -6.26 3.73
CA LEU A 119 -15.96 -6.71 2.34
C LEU A 119 -17.30 -7.26 1.80
N PRO A 120 -18.18 -7.93 2.60
CA PRO A 120 -19.48 -8.35 2.13
C PRO A 120 -20.39 -7.21 1.64
N TYR A 121 -20.18 -5.98 2.09
CA TYR A 121 -20.92 -4.82 1.59
C TYR A 121 -20.61 -4.45 0.13
N TYR A 122 -19.48 -4.95 -0.41
CA TYR A 122 -19.20 -4.89 -1.85
C TYR A 122 -19.83 -6.04 -2.65
N GLY A 123 -20.56 -6.95 -1.98
CA GLY A 123 -21.18 -8.13 -2.58
C GLY A 123 -20.29 -9.39 -2.57
N ALA A 124 -19.12 -9.36 -1.94
CA ALA A 124 -18.24 -10.50 -1.80
C ALA A 124 -18.67 -11.35 -0.58
N SER A 125 -19.19 -12.56 -0.80
CA SER A 125 -19.74 -13.38 0.29
C SER A 125 -19.09 -14.76 0.47
N ASN A 126 -18.45 -15.29 -0.55
CA ASN A 126 -17.86 -16.65 -0.52
C ASN A 126 -16.45 -16.60 -1.08
N TYR A 127 -15.46 -16.52 -0.20
CA TYR A 127 -14.04 -16.52 -0.55
C TYR A 127 -13.21 -17.21 0.54
N ARG A 128 -12.03 -17.65 0.15
CA ARG A 128 -11.03 -18.16 1.11
C ARG A 128 -10.35 -16.97 1.77
N TRP A 129 -10.51 -16.82 3.08
CA TRP A 129 -9.89 -15.73 3.82
C TRP A 129 -8.57 -16.16 4.44
N HIS A 130 -7.51 -15.40 4.17
CA HIS A 130 -6.24 -15.43 4.88
C HIS A 130 -6.24 -14.28 5.90
N ASN A 131 -6.23 -14.65 7.18
CA ASN A 131 -6.31 -13.69 8.27
C ASN A 131 -4.95 -13.00 8.49
N VAL A 132 -4.92 -11.68 8.30
CA VAL A 132 -3.76 -10.85 8.58
C VAL A 132 -3.81 -10.37 10.03
N VAL A 133 -2.79 -10.71 10.80
CA VAL A 133 -2.49 -10.19 12.14
C VAL A 133 -1.04 -9.74 12.15
N ASP A 134 -0.66 -8.96 13.16
CA ASP A 134 0.74 -8.47 13.28
C ASP A 134 1.72 -9.65 13.25
N ASP A 135 2.86 -9.45 12.63
CA ASP A 135 3.92 -10.45 12.41
C ASP A 135 3.50 -11.72 11.64
N SER A 136 2.31 -11.72 11.03
CA SER A 136 1.92 -12.81 10.13
C SER A 136 2.53 -12.63 8.74
N SER A 137 2.52 -13.70 7.96
CA SER A 137 3.09 -13.67 6.60
C SER A 137 2.32 -14.52 5.62
N PHE A 138 2.45 -14.18 4.34
CA PHE A 138 2.09 -15.05 3.22
C PHE A 138 3.37 -15.63 2.61
N ILE A 139 3.39 -16.95 2.41
CA ILE A 139 4.54 -17.66 1.82
C ILE A 139 4.07 -18.26 0.49
N PHE A 140 4.70 -17.83 -0.61
CA PHE A 140 4.50 -18.40 -1.94
C PHE A 140 5.03 -19.82 -2.02
N GLU A 141 4.54 -20.63 -2.96
CA GLU A 141 5.09 -21.96 -3.25
C GLU A 141 6.58 -21.94 -3.61
N SER A 142 7.07 -20.85 -4.15
CA SER A 142 8.49 -20.57 -4.43
C SER A 142 9.34 -20.42 -3.16
N GLY A 143 8.72 -20.28 -1.99
CA GLY A 143 9.35 -19.99 -0.70
C GLY A 143 9.56 -18.50 -0.43
N ARG A 144 9.23 -17.59 -1.39
CA ARG A 144 9.27 -16.14 -1.17
C ARG A 144 8.20 -15.72 -0.17
N ARG A 145 8.46 -14.65 0.59
CA ARG A 145 7.62 -14.25 1.72
C ARG A 145 7.24 -12.78 1.67
N ILE A 146 5.98 -12.53 2.05
CA ILE A 146 5.48 -11.19 2.35
C ILE A 146 5.10 -11.17 3.83
N ASN A 147 5.65 -10.25 4.59
CA ASN A 147 5.31 -10.01 5.98
C ASN A 147 4.24 -8.93 6.08
N PHE A 148 3.30 -9.10 7.00
CA PHE A 148 2.26 -8.12 7.27
C PHE A 148 2.54 -7.38 8.57
N ILE A 149 2.41 -6.06 8.54
CA ILE A 149 2.70 -5.16 9.67
C ILE A 149 1.44 -4.37 9.93
N GLU A 150 0.79 -4.59 11.08
CA GLU A 150 -0.40 -3.81 11.44
C GLU A 150 -0.05 -2.33 11.63
N ALA A 151 -0.87 -1.47 11.03
CA ALA A 151 -0.76 -0.02 11.07
C ALA A 151 -2.09 0.61 11.53
N PRO A 152 -2.56 0.26 12.74
CA PRO A 152 -3.89 0.65 13.21
C PRO A 152 -4.01 2.18 13.29
N PHE A 153 -5.13 2.69 12.75
CA PHE A 153 -5.46 4.13 12.65
C PHE A 153 -4.58 4.94 11.67
N LEU A 154 -3.87 4.25 10.76
CA LEU A 154 -3.16 4.85 9.65
C LEU A 154 -3.74 4.36 8.29
N HIS A 155 -4.95 4.81 7.80
CA HIS A 155 -5.89 5.67 8.55
C HIS A 155 -7.06 4.87 9.17
N PHE A 156 -7.22 3.60 8.88
CA PHE A 156 -8.28 2.73 9.39
C PHE A 156 -7.79 1.86 10.55
N ALA A 157 -8.71 1.50 11.48
CA ALA A 157 -8.35 0.69 12.65
C ALA A 157 -7.83 -0.71 12.32
N GLY A 158 -8.13 -1.24 11.14
CA GLY A 158 -7.66 -2.53 10.64
C GLY A 158 -6.66 -2.44 9.50
N ALA A 159 -6.09 -1.25 9.26
CA ALA A 159 -5.07 -1.06 8.24
C ALA A 159 -3.79 -1.84 8.56
N PHE A 160 -3.13 -2.31 7.53
CA PHE A 160 -1.83 -2.95 7.60
C PHE A 160 -1.04 -2.68 6.32
N THR A 161 0.25 -2.91 6.39
CA THR A 161 1.17 -2.82 5.26
C THR A 161 1.77 -4.18 4.95
N SER A 162 2.33 -4.33 3.75
CA SER A 162 2.92 -5.57 3.26
C SER A 162 4.39 -5.35 2.92
N PHE A 163 5.28 -6.04 3.59
CA PHE A 163 6.71 -5.97 3.31
C PHE A 163 7.17 -7.21 2.54
N ASP A 164 7.70 -7.03 1.34
CA ASP A 164 8.29 -8.09 0.54
C ASP A 164 9.77 -8.30 0.87
N GLU A 165 10.10 -9.44 1.47
CA GLU A 165 11.48 -9.75 1.89
C GLU A 165 12.47 -9.84 0.72
N SER A 166 12.00 -10.17 -0.48
CA SER A 166 12.87 -10.39 -1.64
C SER A 166 13.38 -9.08 -2.23
N SER A 167 12.53 -8.07 -2.26
CA SER A 167 12.83 -6.76 -2.85
C SER A 167 13.21 -5.71 -1.82
N GLY A 168 12.84 -5.90 -0.54
CA GLY A 168 12.88 -4.84 0.46
C GLY A 168 11.78 -3.78 0.26
N PHE A 169 10.72 -4.07 -0.51
CA PHE A 169 9.66 -3.10 -0.78
C PHE A 169 8.55 -3.15 0.26
N LEU A 170 8.14 -1.98 0.73
CA LEU A 170 7.02 -1.79 1.63
C LEU A 170 5.81 -1.26 0.83
N LEU A 171 4.80 -2.11 0.61
CA LEU A 171 3.51 -1.69 0.04
C LEU A 171 2.66 -1.14 1.19
N SER A 172 2.52 0.18 1.23
CA SER A 172 2.13 0.90 2.45
C SER A 172 0.65 1.26 2.54
N GLY A 173 -0.17 0.87 1.55
CA GLY A 173 -1.55 1.36 1.50
C GLY A 173 -1.57 2.88 1.47
N ASP A 174 -2.41 3.49 2.29
CA ASP A 174 -2.57 4.95 2.34
C ASP A 174 -1.50 5.68 3.16
N ILE A 175 -0.61 4.95 3.82
CA ILE A 175 0.51 5.60 4.48
C ILE A 175 1.44 6.14 3.38
N TRP A 176 1.80 7.41 3.48
CA TRP A 176 2.49 8.22 2.44
C TRP A 176 1.65 8.43 1.16
N ALA A 177 0.32 8.36 1.27
CA ALA A 177 -0.58 8.79 0.19
C ALA A 177 -0.42 10.28 -0.12
N ALA A 178 -0.36 10.62 -1.41
CA ALA A 178 -0.22 12.01 -1.87
C ALA A 178 -1.40 12.45 -2.73
N ILE A 179 -1.82 13.70 -2.54
CA ILE A 179 -2.85 14.35 -3.36
C ILE A 179 -2.18 15.38 -4.26
N GLN A 180 -2.04 15.08 -5.56
CA GLN A 180 -1.38 15.97 -6.51
C GLN A 180 -1.90 15.78 -7.94
N LEU A 181 -1.96 16.86 -8.72
CA LEU A 181 -2.37 16.82 -10.13
C LEU A 181 -1.18 16.50 -11.05
N GLU A 182 -0.03 17.13 -10.82
CA GLU A 182 1.21 16.83 -11.53
C GLU A 182 1.92 15.68 -10.83
N TRP A 183 1.79 14.48 -11.40
CA TRP A 183 2.23 13.26 -10.77
C TRP A 183 3.43 12.65 -11.52
N ARG A 184 4.37 12.11 -10.75
CA ARG A 184 5.50 11.30 -11.24
C ARG A 184 5.44 9.95 -10.58
N LEU A 185 5.91 8.91 -11.26
CA LEU A 185 5.94 7.57 -10.68
C LEU A 185 6.86 7.49 -9.45
N ILE A 186 7.97 8.22 -9.46
CA ILE A 186 8.96 8.21 -8.39
C ILE A 186 9.15 9.62 -7.85
N VAL A 187 9.25 9.74 -6.53
CA VAL A 187 9.57 11.01 -5.84
C VAL A 187 10.93 11.53 -6.31
N ASP A 188 10.97 12.78 -6.72
CA ASP A 188 12.19 13.46 -7.15
C ASP A 188 12.81 14.28 -6.01
N ASP A 189 11.97 15.02 -5.30
CA ASP A 189 12.33 15.86 -4.16
C ASP A 189 11.34 15.60 -3.02
N PHE A 190 11.81 15.00 -1.94
CA PHE A 190 10.95 14.61 -0.83
C PHE A 190 10.44 15.81 -0.04
N GLU A 191 11.21 16.90 0.09
CA GLU A 191 10.76 18.09 0.81
C GLU A 191 9.54 18.73 0.13
N GLN A 192 9.57 18.81 -1.21
CA GLN A 192 8.40 19.24 -1.98
C GLN A 192 7.26 18.22 -1.89
N HIS A 193 7.56 16.93 -1.91
CA HIS A 193 6.57 15.87 -1.82
C HIS A 193 5.85 15.84 -0.47
N ALA A 194 6.52 16.17 0.63
CA ALA A 194 5.90 16.24 1.95
C ALA A 194 4.67 17.17 1.99
N SER A 195 4.70 18.28 1.26
CA SER A 195 3.55 19.21 1.22
C SER A 195 2.29 18.62 0.58
N VAL A 196 2.41 17.64 -0.32
CA VAL A 196 1.28 16.94 -0.93
C VAL A 196 0.86 15.70 -0.13
N LEU A 197 1.74 15.17 0.73
CA LEU A 197 1.39 14.22 1.77
C LEU A 197 0.52 14.87 2.84
N ASP A 198 0.83 16.09 3.27
CA ASP A 198 0.08 16.83 4.28
C ASP A 198 -1.40 16.97 3.93
N LEU A 199 -1.74 17.13 2.64
CA LEU A 199 -3.12 17.25 2.17
C LEU A 199 -4.01 16.03 2.51
N PHE A 200 -3.40 14.89 2.72
CA PHE A 200 -4.08 13.67 3.16
C PHE A 200 -3.82 13.39 4.64
N HIS A 201 -2.57 13.37 5.05
CA HIS A 201 -2.17 12.84 6.37
C HIS A 201 -2.68 13.67 7.54
N LEU A 202 -2.74 15.02 7.43
CA LEU A 202 -3.17 15.87 8.54
C LEU A 202 -4.60 15.55 9.00
N ASP A 203 -5.48 15.20 8.05
CA ASP A 203 -6.90 14.96 8.34
C ASP A 203 -7.24 13.48 8.54
N TYR A 204 -6.55 12.57 7.84
CA TYR A 204 -6.93 11.15 7.80
C TYR A 204 -6.16 10.27 8.79
N MET A 205 -4.90 10.59 9.13
CA MET A 205 -4.16 9.81 10.13
C MET A 205 -4.70 10.07 11.53
N GLY A 206 -4.77 9.01 12.36
CA GLY A 206 -5.44 9.08 13.65
C GLY A 206 -4.77 10.00 14.66
N SER A 207 -3.45 9.90 14.83
CA SER A 207 -2.64 10.70 15.74
C SER A 207 -1.15 10.44 15.56
N ASN A 208 -0.30 11.34 16.07
CA ASN A 208 1.15 11.14 16.11
C ASN A 208 1.56 9.86 16.88
N ILE A 209 0.82 9.47 17.91
CA ILE A 209 1.12 8.24 18.66
C ILE A 209 0.99 7.01 17.74
N ALA A 210 -0.04 6.97 16.87
CA ALA A 210 -0.21 5.90 15.91
C ALA A 210 0.93 5.90 14.87
N CYS A 211 1.30 7.08 14.37
CA CYS A 211 2.40 7.25 13.41
C CYS A 211 3.73 6.76 13.98
N ARG A 212 4.11 7.23 15.17
CA ARG A 212 5.36 6.81 15.83
C ARG A 212 5.38 5.32 16.16
N GLY A 213 4.26 4.80 16.69
CA GLY A 213 4.18 3.37 17.01
C GLY A 213 4.32 2.47 15.78
N TYR A 214 3.87 2.94 14.61
CA TYR A 214 4.08 2.22 13.36
C TYR A 214 5.54 2.35 12.86
N VAL A 215 6.14 3.54 12.90
CA VAL A 215 7.56 3.74 12.53
C VAL A 215 8.48 2.90 13.41
N ASP A 216 8.16 2.77 14.71
CA ASP A 216 8.91 1.92 15.64
C ASP A 216 8.93 0.45 15.19
N LYS A 217 7.80 -0.09 14.71
CA LYS A 217 7.74 -1.44 14.13
C LYS A 217 8.59 -1.61 12.87
N LEU A 218 8.78 -0.54 12.11
CA LEU A 218 9.56 -0.60 10.86
C LEU A 218 11.08 -0.64 11.09
N GLN A 219 11.58 -0.40 12.30
CA GLN A 219 13.01 -0.40 12.60
C GLN A 219 13.69 -1.77 12.38
N ASP A 220 12.91 -2.86 12.43
CA ASP A 220 13.41 -4.21 12.18
C ASP A 220 13.50 -4.56 10.68
N TYR A 221 13.07 -3.66 9.79
CA TYR A 221 13.00 -3.89 8.35
C TYR A 221 13.98 -3.01 7.59
N THR A 222 14.71 -3.59 6.64
CA THR A 222 15.52 -2.84 5.68
C THR A 222 14.65 -2.50 4.47
N ILE A 223 14.19 -1.26 4.39
CA ILE A 223 13.26 -0.82 3.35
C ILE A 223 14.03 -0.19 2.19
N ASP A 224 13.94 -0.79 1.00
CA ASP A 224 14.58 -0.30 -0.24
C ASP A 224 13.66 0.61 -1.07
N ALA A 225 12.35 0.54 -0.85
CA ALA A 225 11.37 1.48 -1.41
C ALA A 225 10.04 1.39 -0.66
N ILE A 226 9.28 2.50 -0.66
CA ILE A 226 7.91 2.56 -0.18
C ILE A 226 6.98 2.74 -1.39
N LEU A 227 5.99 1.86 -1.51
CA LEU A 227 5.02 1.77 -2.59
C LEU A 227 3.62 2.11 -2.06
N PRO A 228 3.24 3.39 -2.02
CA PRO A 228 1.93 3.80 -1.51
C PRO A 228 0.81 3.50 -2.50
N GLN A 229 -0.42 3.37 -2.01
CA GLN A 229 -1.60 3.21 -2.85
C GLN A 229 -1.93 4.49 -3.64
N HIS A 230 -1.57 5.66 -3.12
CA HIS A 230 -1.74 6.95 -3.81
C HIS A 230 -0.45 7.73 -3.85
N GLY A 231 -0.19 8.41 -4.97
CA GLY A 231 1.01 9.24 -5.14
C GLY A 231 2.20 8.47 -5.66
N SER A 232 3.37 9.04 -5.46
CA SER A 232 4.62 8.58 -6.05
C SER A 232 5.32 7.54 -5.18
N ILE A 233 6.01 6.58 -5.80
CA ILE A 233 6.90 5.64 -5.12
C ILE A 233 8.06 6.42 -4.49
N ILE A 234 8.38 6.11 -3.24
CA ILE A 234 9.50 6.68 -2.51
C ILE A 234 10.67 5.71 -2.62
N ASP A 235 11.73 6.10 -3.31
CA ASP A 235 12.91 5.27 -3.51
C ASP A 235 13.83 5.25 -2.28
N SER A 236 14.83 4.36 -2.28
CA SER A 236 15.76 4.16 -1.15
C SER A 236 16.47 5.44 -0.68
N ALA A 237 16.66 6.41 -1.57
CA ALA A 237 17.29 7.69 -1.20
C ALA A 237 16.40 8.55 -0.29
N ASN A 238 15.10 8.31 -0.30
CA ASN A 238 14.09 9.11 0.40
C ASN A 238 13.35 8.35 1.53
N VAL A 239 13.61 7.07 1.73
CA VAL A 239 12.94 6.26 2.77
C VAL A 239 13.15 6.85 4.17
N GLU A 240 14.37 7.24 4.52
CA GLU A 240 14.67 7.83 5.83
C GLU A 240 13.87 9.14 6.06
N ASN A 241 13.79 9.99 5.03
CA ASN A 241 12.99 11.20 5.07
C ASN A 241 11.50 10.91 5.26
N ALA A 242 10.98 9.87 4.61
CA ALA A 242 9.59 9.43 4.72
C ALA A 242 9.26 8.90 6.12
N LEU A 243 10.16 8.11 6.71
CA LEU A 243 10.00 7.62 8.09
C LEU A 243 10.02 8.78 9.08
N HIS A 244 10.97 9.71 8.94
CA HIS A 244 11.06 10.89 9.81
C HIS A 244 9.84 11.81 9.67
N TYR A 245 9.32 11.99 8.44
CA TYR A 245 8.08 12.72 8.20
C TYR A 245 6.93 12.14 9.02
N LEU A 246 6.71 10.82 8.93
CA LEU A 246 5.63 10.15 9.63
C LEU A 246 5.82 10.18 11.15
N GLU A 247 7.04 9.97 11.64
CA GLU A 247 7.37 10.02 13.07
C GLU A 247 7.07 11.39 13.70
N SER A 248 7.37 12.46 12.96
CA SER A 248 7.19 13.84 13.43
C SER A 248 5.80 14.43 13.15
N LEU A 249 4.93 13.72 12.43
CA LEU A 249 3.65 14.22 11.95
C LEU A 249 2.69 14.53 13.12
N VAL A 250 2.20 15.76 13.17
CA VAL A 250 1.08 16.16 14.04
C VAL A 250 -0.20 16.09 13.22
N CYS A 251 -1.13 15.19 13.54
CA CYS A 251 -2.28 14.88 12.69
C CYS A 251 -3.52 14.45 13.48
N GLY A 252 -4.65 14.42 12.80
CA GLY A 252 -5.92 13.89 13.34
C GLY A 252 -6.30 14.48 14.69
N THR A 253 -6.38 13.63 15.70
CA THR A 253 -6.79 14.06 17.05
C THR A 253 -5.82 15.04 17.72
N ASP A 254 -4.55 15.07 17.31
CA ASP A 254 -3.57 16.01 17.87
C ASP A 254 -3.87 17.45 17.42
N ILE A 255 -4.39 17.61 16.21
CA ILE A 255 -4.84 18.92 15.68
C ILE A 255 -6.17 19.32 16.29
N ILE A 256 -7.12 18.37 16.42
CA ILE A 256 -8.48 18.64 16.91
C ILE A 256 -8.48 18.93 18.41
N TYR A 257 -7.63 18.25 19.18
CA TYR A 257 -7.57 18.34 20.65
C TYR A 257 -6.14 18.64 21.15
N PRO A 258 -5.51 19.76 20.72
CA PRO A 258 -4.10 20.04 21.02
C PRO A 258 -3.79 20.15 22.50
N HIS A 259 -4.79 20.49 23.32
CA HIS A 259 -4.66 20.59 24.77
C HIS A 259 -4.58 19.23 25.50
N LEU A 260 -4.92 18.13 24.80
CA LEU A 260 -4.83 16.77 25.36
C LEU A 260 -3.52 16.07 24.96
N THR A 261 -2.88 16.48 23.88
CA THR A 261 -1.63 15.88 23.38
C THR A 261 -0.40 16.35 24.16
N ASN A 262 -0.48 17.51 24.81
CA ASN A 262 0.57 18.04 25.71
C ASN A 262 0.47 17.55 27.15
N GLY A 263 -0.33 16.52 27.40
CA GLY A 263 -0.69 16.07 28.75
C GLY A 263 0.32 15.11 29.37
N VAL A 264 1.48 15.61 29.81
CA VAL A 264 1.98 15.26 31.13
C VAL A 264 1.44 16.36 32.04
N PRO A 265 0.65 16.06 33.09
CA PRO A 265 0.26 17.05 34.08
C PRO A 265 1.55 17.66 34.61
N ASP A 266 1.66 18.98 34.54
CA ASP A 266 2.74 19.70 35.20
C ASP A 266 2.58 19.47 36.72
N GLU A 267 3.40 18.58 37.29
CA GLU A 267 3.42 18.30 38.75
C GLU A 267 3.90 19.52 39.57
N SER A 268 4.00 20.69 38.95
CA SER A 268 4.44 21.93 39.61
C SER A 268 3.31 22.77 40.22
N GLU A 269 2.03 22.33 40.13
CA GLU A 269 0.90 22.97 40.84
C GLU A 269 0.36 22.10 41.98
N SER A 270 1.21 21.76 42.95
CA SER A 270 0.79 21.22 44.25
C SER A 270 1.47 21.94 45.40
#